data_38b4373f9381d8bf8841cb9c7fa06810
#
_entry.id   38b4373f9381d8bf8841cb9c7fa06810
#
_cell.length_a   1.000
_cell.length_b   1.000
_cell.length_c   1.000
_cell.angle_alpha   90.00
_cell.angle_beta   90.00
_cell.angle_gamma   90.00
#
_symmetry.space_group_name_H-M   'P 1'
#
loop_
_entity.id
_entity.type
_entity.pdbx_description
1 polymer ?
#
loop_
_entity_poly.entity_id
_entity_poly.type
_entity_poly.pdbx_seq_one_letter_code
_entity_poly.pdbx_strand_id
1 'polypeptide(L)'
;CKFKAIVLKREETVSADSSAKGVWVFCEQKRGTIQSVSYELLGKGRELADKLKSPLCGVLLGSEIQSKAADIVCRGADIVYVVDHPSLKNFLDDPYTNVLVRLIKKYKPEIVLCGATSIGRSLISKVAVKIYAGLTADCTGLDIDEHRKILLQTRPAFGGNIMATIITPNHRPQMSTVRHKVMKE
;
A
#
# COMPACT_ATOMS: atom_id res chain seq x y z
N CYS A 1 3.00 -2.52 23.73
CA CYS A 1 1.62 -2.17 23.35
C CYS A 1 1.06 -3.24 22.43
N LYS A 2 -0.06 -3.86 22.85
CA LYS A 2 -0.78 -4.83 22.00
C LYS A 2 -1.73 -4.04 21.11
N PHE A 3 -1.37 -3.82 19.86
CA PHE A 3 -2.33 -3.34 18.86
C PHE A 3 -3.25 -4.50 18.46
N LYS A 4 -4.57 -4.31 18.58
CA LYS A 4 -5.54 -5.21 17.96
C LYS A 4 -5.73 -4.75 16.52
N ALA A 5 -5.33 -5.56 15.55
CA ALA A 5 -5.68 -5.35 14.15
C ALA A 5 -7.02 -6.04 13.89
N ILE A 6 -7.97 -5.29 13.38
CA ILE A 6 -9.27 -5.81 12.94
C ILE A 6 -9.16 -6.03 11.44
N VAL A 7 -9.48 -7.23 10.98
CA VAL A 7 -9.50 -7.60 9.56
C VAL A 7 -10.95 -7.68 9.12
N LEU A 8 -11.37 -6.77 8.25
CA LEU A 8 -12.65 -6.85 7.57
C LEU A 8 -12.43 -7.51 6.20
N LYS A 9 -13.15 -8.58 5.92
CA LYS A 9 -13.13 -9.27 4.63
C LYS A 9 -14.46 -9.05 3.92
N ARG A 10 -14.40 -8.89 2.60
CA ARG A 10 -15.58 -8.99 1.75
C ARG A 10 -16.09 -10.44 1.79
N GLU A 11 -17.40 -10.65 1.92
CA GLU A 11 -18.02 -11.97 2.00
C GLU A 11 -18.08 -12.68 0.64
N GLU A 12 -16.95 -12.88 -0.02
CA GLU A 12 -16.86 -13.81 -1.14
C GLU A 12 -15.56 -14.61 -0.98
N THR A 13 -15.74 -15.88 -0.75
CA THR A 13 -14.82 -17.00 -0.73
C THR A 13 -13.45 -16.78 -1.39
N VAL A 14 -12.51 -16.18 -0.67
CA VAL A 14 -11.11 -16.39 -0.93
C VAL A 14 -10.60 -17.30 0.17
N SER A 15 -10.26 -18.53 -0.19
CA SER A 15 -9.58 -19.47 0.69
C SER A 15 -8.33 -18.77 1.24
N ALA A 16 -8.32 -18.57 2.56
CA ALA A 16 -7.18 -17.98 3.25
C ALA A 16 -6.02 -18.98 3.24
N ASP A 17 -5.28 -19.03 2.14
CA ASP A 17 -3.98 -19.69 2.12
C ASP A 17 -3.01 -18.80 2.93
N SER A 18 -2.28 -19.41 3.87
CA SER A 18 -1.45 -18.75 4.88
C SER A 18 -0.21 -18.02 4.32
N SER A 19 -0.07 -17.94 3.02
CA SER A 19 0.95 -17.20 2.28
C SER A 19 0.37 -16.02 1.49
N ALA A 20 -0.59 -15.27 2.06
CA ALA A 20 -1.30 -14.20 1.36
C ALA A 20 -0.34 -13.16 0.81
N LYS A 21 0.20 -13.42 -0.35
CA LYS A 21 0.84 -12.48 -1.23
C LYS A 21 -0.29 -11.63 -1.81
N GLY A 22 -0.30 -10.33 -1.56
CA GLY A 22 -1.35 -9.42 -2.04
C GLY A 22 -0.74 -8.10 -2.45
N VAL A 23 -1.51 -7.32 -3.19
CA VAL A 23 -1.19 -5.91 -3.46
C VAL A 23 -1.74 -5.08 -2.33
N TRP A 24 -0.87 -4.41 -1.59
CA TRP A 24 -1.24 -3.55 -0.47
C TRP A 24 -1.22 -2.09 -0.87
N VAL A 25 -2.24 -1.37 -0.46
CA VAL A 25 -2.35 0.08 -0.56
C VAL A 25 -2.39 0.67 0.84
N PHE A 26 -1.41 1.49 1.17
CA PHE A 26 -1.48 2.31 2.37
C PHE A 26 -2.50 3.42 2.15
N CYS A 27 -3.64 3.32 2.84
CA CYS A 27 -4.71 4.31 2.78
C CYS A 27 -4.38 5.47 3.72
N GLU A 28 -3.81 6.53 3.15
CA GLU A 28 -3.47 7.72 3.90
C GLU A 28 -4.73 8.42 4.40
N GLN A 29 -4.75 8.77 5.68
CA GLN A 29 -5.82 9.55 6.27
C GLN A 29 -5.27 10.78 6.98
N LYS A 30 -6.07 11.82 7.06
CA LYS A 30 -5.80 13.03 7.84
C LYS A 30 -7.04 13.40 8.62
N ARG A 31 -6.93 13.37 9.96
CA ARG A 31 -8.02 13.66 10.89
C ARG A 31 -9.29 12.84 10.62
N GLY A 32 -9.12 11.55 10.35
CA GLY A 32 -10.24 10.63 10.06
C GLY A 32 -10.79 10.71 8.63
N THR A 33 -10.21 11.53 7.75
CA THR A 33 -10.62 11.63 6.33
C THR A 33 -9.57 10.95 5.45
N ILE A 34 -9.99 9.94 4.68
CA ILE A 34 -9.14 9.26 3.70
C ILE A 34 -8.80 10.23 2.58
N GLN A 35 -7.54 10.30 2.19
CA GLN A 35 -7.07 11.19 1.14
C GLN A 35 -7.33 10.60 -0.25
N SER A 36 -7.64 11.44 -1.25
CA SER A 36 -7.98 11.02 -2.62
C SER A 36 -6.91 10.13 -3.27
N VAL A 37 -5.64 10.39 -3.01
CA VAL A 37 -4.55 9.56 -3.51
C VAL A 37 -4.69 8.08 -3.12
N SER A 38 -5.33 7.78 -1.99
CA SER A 38 -5.60 6.41 -1.57
C SER A 38 -6.61 5.73 -2.48
N TYR A 39 -7.60 6.47 -2.96
CA TYR A 39 -8.61 5.95 -3.90
C TYR A 39 -8.03 5.70 -5.28
N GLU A 40 -7.21 6.63 -5.79
CA GLU A 40 -6.44 6.42 -7.02
C GLU A 40 -5.57 5.14 -6.93
N LEU A 41 -4.91 4.94 -5.79
CA LEU A 41 -4.07 3.76 -5.57
C LEU A 41 -4.88 2.47 -5.41
N LEU A 42 -6.09 2.51 -4.86
CA LEU A 42 -6.98 1.35 -4.81
C LEU A 42 -7.41 0.95 -6.22
N GLY A 43 -7.78 1.91 -7.08
CA GLY A 43 -8.10 1.65 -8.49
C GLY A 43 -6.93 0.98 -9.21
N LYS A 44 -5.73 1.58 -9.13
CA LYS A 44 -4.54 0.99 -9.75
C LYS A 44 -4.11 -0.33 -9.11
N GLY A 45 -4.22 -0.43 -7.79
CA GLY A 45 -3.96 -1.66 -7.04
C GLY A 45 -4.86 -2.81 -7.49
N ARG A 46 -6.13 -2.54 -7.85
CA ARG A 46 -7.05 -3.55 -8.38
C ARG A 46 -6.56 -4.11 -9.71
N GLU A 47 -6.16 -3.23 -10.64
CA GLU A 47 -5.60 -3.66 -11.93
C GLU A 47 -4.36 -4.57 -11.74
N LEU A 48 -3.44 -4.19 -10.84
CA LEU A 48 -2.24 -4.96 -10.56
C LEU A 48 -2.56 -6.30 -9.87
N ALA A 49 -3.50 -6.28 -8.92
CA ALA A 49 -3.94 -7.47 -8.20
C ALA A 49 -4.61 -8.50 -9.14
N ASP A 50 -5.42 -8.02 -10.08
CA ASP A 50 -6.06 -8.88 -11.10
C ASP A 50 -5.02 -9.55 -12.00
N LYS A 51 -4.01 -8.81 -12.48
CA LYS A 51 -2.90 -9.37 -13.27
C LYS A 51 -2.09 -10.41 -12.47
N LEU A 52 -1.93 -10.22 -11.17
CA LEU A 52 -1.24 -11.15 -10.29
C LEU A 52 -2.13 -12.29 -9.79
N LYS A 53 -3.45 -12.22 -10.02
CA LYS A 53 -4.45 -13.13 -9.44
C LYS A 53 -4.31 -13.22 -7.92
N SER A 54 -4.18 -12.07 -7.29
CA SER A 54 -3.94 -11.92 -5.86
C SER A 54 -4.90 -10.90 -5.23
N PRO A 55 -5.15 -10.94 -3.91
CA PRO A 55 -6.06 -10.00 -3.28
C PRO A 55 -5.49 -8.58 -3.26
N LEU A 56 -6.39 -7.59 -3.40
CA LEU A 56 -6.13 -6.19 -3.10
C LEU A 56 -6.42 -5.93 -1.62
N CYS A 57 -5.44 -5.40 -0.91
CA CYS A 57 -5.57 -5.11 0.51
C CYS A 57 -5.37 -3.62 0.81
N GLY A 58 -6.33 -3.02 1.51
CA GLY A 58 -6.16 -1.70 2.10
C GLY A 58 -5.49 -1.78 3.47
N VAL A 59 -4.59 -0.86 3.79
CA VAL A 59 -4.02 -0.71 5.14
C VAL A 59 -4.37 0.67 5.67
N LEU A 60 -5.15 0.70 6.74
CA LEU A 60 -5.66 1.91 7.35
C LEU A 60 -5.17 2.01 8.81
N LEU A 61 -4.42 3.07 9.11
CA LEU A 61 -3.89 3.33 10.45
C LEU A 61 -4.47 4.63 10.99
N GLY A 62 -4.91 4.63 12.24
CA GLY A 62 -5.46 5.83 12.85
C GLY A 62 -6.02 5.63 14.25
N SER A 63 -6.85 6.57 14.68
CA SER A 63 -7.65 6.50 15.91
C SER A 63 -9.10 6.81 15.57
N GLU A 64 -10.04 6.01 16.06
CA GLU A 64 -11.48 6.09 15.77
C GLU A 64 -11.77 6.00 14.26
N ILE A 65 -11.00 5.13 13.57
CA ILE A 65 -10.95 5.06 12.11
C ILE A 65 -11.67 3.82 11.54
N GLN A 66 -12.13 2.92 12.41
CA GLN A 66 -12.69 1.63 12.00
C GLN A 66 -13.87 1.78 11.02
N SER A 67 -14.74 2.78 11.22
CA SER A 67 -15.90 3.04 10.35
C SER A 67 -15.50 3.35 8.90
N LYS A 68 -14.28 3.86 8.66
CA LYS A 68 -13.77 4.20 7.33
C LYS A 68 -13.29 3.00 6.52
N ALA A 69 -13.21 1.83 7.13
CA ALA A 69 -12.82 0.62 6.41
C ALA A 69 -13.85 0.25 5.32
N ALA A 70 -15.13 0.52 5.56
CA ALA A 70 -16.19 0.28 4.57
C ALA A 70 -15.95 1.08 3.28
N ASP A 71 -15.49 2.31 3.37
CA ASP A 71 -15.20 3.16 2.21
C ASP A 71 -14.11 2.51 1.32
N ILE A 72 -13.10 1.86 1.94
CA ILE A 72 -12.01 1.19 1.24
C ILE A 72 -12.49 -0.09 0.57
N VAL A 73 -13.37 -0.86 1.24
CA VAL A 73 -13.98 -2.07 0.66
C VAL A 73 -14.86 -1.70 -0.54
N CYS A 74 -15.67 -0.65 -0.42
CA CYS A 74 -16.52 -0.16 -1.53
C CYS A 74 -15.69 0.29 -2.75
N ARG A 75 -14.42 0.66 -2.54
CA ARG A 75 -13.47 1.04 -3.60
C ARG A 75 -12.66 -0.14 -4.14
N GLY A 76 -13.09 -1.37 -3.89
CA GLY A 76 -12.57 -2.59 -4.52
C GLY A 76 -11.52 -3.36 -3.73
N ALA A 77 -11.21 -2.99 -2.48
CA ALA A 77 -10.34 -3.79 -1.63
C ALA A 77 -11.05 -5.09 -1.18
N ASP A 78 -10.35 -6.22 -1.31
CA ASP A 78 -10.85 -7.53 -0.85
C ASP A 78 -10.66 -7.69 0.66
N ILE A 79 -9.59 -7.08 1.20
CA ILE A 79 -9.23 -7.15 2.61
C ILE A 79 -8.82 -5.75 3.09
N VAL A 80 -9.22 -5.38 4.29
CA VAL A 80 -8.75 -4.14 4.91
C VAL A 80 -8.14 -4.45 6.28
N TYR A 81 -6.86 -4.10 6.41
CA TYR A 81 -6.15 -4.16 7.69
C TYR A 81 -6.31 -2.83 8.41
N VAL A 82 -7.13 -2.80 9.44
CA VAL A 82 -7.33 -1.60 10.26
C VAL A 82 -6.55 -1.73 11.56
N VAL A 83 -5.75 -0.72 11.86
CA VAL A 83 -5.12 -0.58 13.18
C VAL A 83 -5.62 0.70 13.81
N ASP A 84 -6.51 0.56 14.77
CA ASP A 84 -7.15 1.64 15.49
C ASP A 84 -6.55 1.75 16.89
N HIS A 85 -5.86 2.86 17.16
CA HIS A 85 -5.24 3.08 18.46
C HIS A 85 -5.04 4.59 18.72
N PRO A 86 -5.26 5.10 19.94
CA PRO A 86 -5.09 6.52 20.28
C PRO A 86 -3.73 7.11 19.93
N SER A 87 -2.65 6.33 20.02
CA SER A 87 -1.29 6.78 19.62
C SER A 87 -1.13 7.03 18.12
N LEU A 88 -2.08 6.60 17.30
CA LEU A 88 -2.11 6.81 15.84
C LEU A 88 -3.06 7.96 15.44
N LYS A 89 -3.58 8.73 16.38
CA LYS A 89 -4.48 9.86 16.11
C LYS A 89 -3.85 10.88 15.18
N ASN A 90 -2.60 11.22 15.45
CA ASN A 90 -1.80 12.09 14.60
C ASN A 90 -0.70 11.26 13.92
N PHE A 91 -0.34 11.64 12.70
CA PHE A 91 0.77 11.01 12.03
C PHE A 91 2.08 11.30 12.79
N LEU A 92 2.71 10.24 13.23
CA LEU A 92 4.06 10.24 13.77
C LEU A 92 4.82 9.11 13.06
N ASP A 93 5.98 9.43 12.52
CA ASP A 93 6.76 8.49 11.70
C ASP A 93 7.01 7.14 12.39
N ASP A 94 7.50 7.16 13.63
CA ASP A 94 7.94 5.93 14.30
C ASP A 94 6.80 4.99 14.68
N PRO A 95 5.68 5.43 15.29
CA PRO A 95 4.53 4.57 15.55
C PRO A 95 3.97 3.95 14.28
N TYR A 96 3.75 4.76 13.23
CA TYR A 96 3.22 4.28 11.95
C TYR A 96 4.17 3.29 11.27
N THR A 97 5.47 3.61 11.23
CA THR A 97 6.49 2.72 10.68
C THR A 97 6.53 1.38 11.42
N ASN A 98 6.51 1.39 12.76
CA ASN A 98 6.58 0.17 13.55
C ASN A 98 5.36 -0.72 13.33
N VAL A 99 4.17 -0.13 13.22
CA VAL A 99 2.94 -0.86 12.93
C VAL A 99 3.01 -1.48 11.53
N LEU A 100 3.35 -0.68 10.51
CA LEU A 100 3.37 -1.14 9.12
C LEU A 100 4.44 -2.24 8.92
N VAL A 101 5.63 -2.10 9.50
CA VAL A 101 6.66 -3.12 9.48
C VAL A 101 6.19 -4.44 10.10
N ARG A 102 5.47 -4.38 11.24
CA ARG A 102 4.91 -5.58 11.88
C ARG A 102 3.87 -6.26 11.00
N LEU A 103 2.98 -5.49 10.37
CA LEU A 103 1.99 -6.03 9.44
C LEU A 103 2.67 -6.69 8.24
N ILE A 104 3.64 -6.02 7.59
CA ILE A 104 4.37 -6.57 6.44
C ILE A 104 5.11 -7.85 6.81
N LYS A 105 5.79 -7.90 7.94
CA LYS A 105 6.50 -9.11 8.42
C LYS A 105 5.54 -10.26 8.70
N LYS A 106 4.34 -9.97 9.20
CA LYS A 106 3.33 -10.98 9.53
C LYS A 106 2.65 -11.55 8.28
N TYR A 107 2.25 -10.68 7.35
CA TYR A 107 1.41 -11.06 6.22
C TYR A 107 2.14 -11.18 4.88
N LYS A 108 3.39 -10.70 4.80
CA LYS A 108 4.30 -10.83 3.65
C LYS A 108 3.67 -10.44 2.30
N PRO A 109 3.23 -9.18 2.11
CA PRO A 109 2.66 -8.75 0.84
C PRO A 109 3.67 -8.84 -0.29
N GLU A 110 3.19 -8.99 -1.53
CA GLU A 110 4.00 -8.97 -2.74
C GLU A 110 4.39 -7.55 -3.13
N ILE A 111 3.42 -6.63 -3.06
CA ILE A 111 3.55 -5.23 -3.44
C ILE A 111 3.00 -4.33 -2.33
N VAL A 112 3.65 -3.19 -2.09
CA VAL A 112 3.14 -2.14 -1.21
C VAL A 112 3.17 -0.80 -1.94
N LEU A 113 2.00 -0.20 -2.09
CA LEU A 113 1.81 1.10 -2.73
C LEU A 113 1.49 2.17 -1.69
N CYS A 114 2.05 3.36 -1.88
CA CYS A 114 1.80 4.51 -1.03
C CYS A 114 1.72 5.79 -1.88
N GLY A 115 0.95 6.78 -1.45
CA GLY A 115 0.94 8.10 -2.10
C GLY A 115 2.27 8.82 -1.95
N ALA A 116 2.72 9.53 -2.99
CA ALA A 116 3.91 10.39 -2.94
C ALA A 116 3.60 11.74 -2.24
N THR A 117 2.93 11.68 -1.13
CA THR A 117 2.67 12.80 -0.22
C THR A 117 3.84 12.99 0.75
N SER A 118 3.83 14.06 1.53
CA SER A 118 4.83 14.25 2.60
C SER A 118 4.81 13.10 3.61
N ILE A 119 3.61 12.63 3.99
CA ILE A 119 3.41 11.50 4.90
C ILE A 119 3.90 10.22 4.26
N GLY A 120 3.43 9.92 3.06
CA GLY A 120 3.76 8.68 2.38
C GLY A 120 5.25 8.53 2.07
N ARG A 121 5.90 9.59 1.61
CA ARG A 121 7.35 9.58 1.36
C ARG A 121 8.16 9.34 2.63
N SER A 122 7.82 9.98 3.74
CA SER A 122 8.50 9.79 5.02
C SER A 122 8.28 8.36 5.54
N LEU A 123 7.03 7.93 5.63
CA LEU A 123 6.66 6.62 6.16
C LEU A 123 7.30 5.47 5.39
N ILE A 124 7.07 5.43 4.07
CA ILE A 124 7.42 4.25 3.27
C ILE A 124 8.94 4.09 3.14
N SER A 125 9.69 5.19 3.12
CA SER A 125 11.16 5.14 3.10
C SER A 125 11.73 4.51 4.37
N LYS A 126 11.20 4.89 5.54
CA LYS A 126 11.58 4.28 6.82
C LYS A 126 11.22 2.80 6.89
N VAL A 127 10.03 2.45 6.37
CA VAL A 127 9.59 1.05 6.29
C VAL A 127 10.53 0.25 5.40
N ALA A 128 10.83 0.73 4.20
CA ALA A 128 11.71 0.04 3.24
C ALA A 128 13.08 -0.28 3.85
N VAL A 129 13.70 0.68 4.54
CA VAL A 129 14.97 0.47 5.24
C VAL A 129 14.85 -0.61 6.32
N LYS A 130 13.78 -0.58 7.15
CA LYS A 130 13.59 -1.54 8.26
C LYS A 130 13.31 -2.99 7.81
N ILE A 131 12.84 -3.17 6.60
CA ILE A 131 12.55 -4.50 6.05
C ILE A 131 13.53 -4.91 4.94
N TYR A 132 14.51 -4.07 4.64
CA TYR A 132 15.51 -4.29 3.56
C TYR A 132 14.85 -4.48 2.19
N ALA A 133 13.81 -3.72 1.89
CA ALA A 133 13.09 -3.76 0.61
C ALA A 133 13.51 -2.62 -0.32
N GLY A 134 13.43 -2.86 -1.63
CA GLY A 134 13.61 -1.82 -2.64
C GLY A 134 12.39 -0.91 -2.71
N LEU A 135 12.64 0.40 -2.84
CA LEU A 135 11.60 1.42 -2.99
C LEU A 135 11.88 2.30 -4.21
N THR A 136 10.89 2.44 -5.09
CA THR A 136 10.92 3.42 -6.16
C THR A 136 10.00 4.60 -5.81
N ALA A 137 10.57 5.79 -5.75
CA ALA A 137 9.83 7.00 -5.38
C ALA A 137 9.26 7.73 -6.60
N ASP A 138 8.11 8.38 -6.42
CA ASP A 138 7.48 9.31 -7.36
C ASP A 138 7.10 8.68 -8.71
N CYS A 139 6.62 7.46 -8.68
CA CYS A 139 6.14 6.76 -9.87
C CYS A 139 4.94 7.49 -10.49
N THR A 140 4.90 7.49 -11.82
CA THR A 140 3.80 7.99 -12.63
C THR A 140 3.13 6.88 -13.44
N GLY A 141 3.74 5.69 -13.50
CA GLY A 141 3.18 4.50 -14.12
C GLY A 141 3.55 3.25 -13.34
N LEU A 142 2.60 2.33 -13.22
CA LEU A 142 2.78 1.02 -12.62
C LEU A 142 2.19 -0.03 -13.56
N ASP A 143 2.88 -1.14 -13.72
CA ASP A 143 2.38 -2.31 -14.43
C ASP A 143 3.01 -3.59 -13.89
N ILE A 144 2.55 -4.75 -14.35
CA ILE A 144 3.12 -6.05 -14.02
C ILE A 144 3.74 -6.68 -15.26
N ASP A 145 4.99 -7.11 -15.14
CA ASP A 145 5.56 -8.09 -16.06
C ASP A 145 4.89 -9.45 -15.77
N GLU A 146 3.98 -9.87 -16.64
CA GLU A 146 3.16 -11.07 -16.42
C GLU A 146 3.99 -12.36 -16.43
N HIS A 147 5.13 -12.40 -17.13
CA HIS A 147 6.01 -13.56 -17.17
C HIS A 147 6.81 -13.72 -15.88
N ARG A 148 7.33 -12.62 -15.37
CA ARG A 148 8.20 -12.62 -14.18
C ARG A 148 7.44 -12.37 -12.87
N LYS A 149 6.18 -11.93 -12.94
CA LYS A 149 5.38 -11.47 -11.80
C LYS A 149 6.08 -10.35 -11.00
N ILE A 150 6.68 -9.40 -11.74
CA ILE A 150 7.46 -8.30 -11.19
C ILE A 150 6.74 -6.99 -11.47
N LEU A 151 6.75 -6.08 -10.49
CA LEU A 151 6.20 -4.74 -10.62
C LEU A 151 7.14 -3.88 -11.48
N LEU A 152 6.60 -3.34 -12.56
CA LEU A 152 7.23 -2.34 -13.40
C LEU A 152 6.90 -0.94 -12.86
N GLN A 153 7.91 -0.21 -12.43
CA GLN A 153 7.76 1.05 -11.71
C GLN A 153 8.33 2.18 -12.58
N THR A 154 7.47 2.88 -13.29
CA THR A 154 7.88 3.93 -14.22
C THR A 154 7.82 5.29 -13.57
N ARG A 155 8.91 6.04 -13.69
CA ARG A 155 9.04 7.41 -13.17
C ARG A 155 9.82 8.30 -14.12
N PRO A 156 9.53 9.62 -14.17
CA PRO A 156 10.38 10.56 -14.88
C PRO A 156 11.75 10.69 -14.18
N ALA A 157 12.78 10.76 -14.99
CA ALA A 157 14.17 10.99 -14.58
C ALA A 157 14.77 12.19 -15.34
N PHE A 158 15.89 12.70 -14.85
CA PHE A 158 16.63 13.79 -15.48
C PHE A 158 15.75 14.99 -15.90
N GLY A 159 15.00 15.54 -14.95
CA GLY A 159 14.11 16.69 -15.20
C GLY A 159 12.87 16.39 -16.03
N GLY A 160 12.52 15.11 -16.22
CA GLY A 160 11.34 14.69 -16.97
C GLY A 160 11.60 14.35 -18.45
N ASN A 161 12.82 14.48 -18.92
CA ASN A 161 13.17 14.19 -20.32
C ASN A 161 13.26 12.70 -20.64
N ILE A 162 13.41 11.86 -19.62
CA ILE A 162 13.53 10.41 -19.76
C ILE A 162 12.55 9.74 -18.80
N MET A 163 11.87 8.70 -19.28
CA MET A 163 11.08 7.81 -18.44
C MET A 163 11.90 6.57 -18.12
N ALA A 164 12.14 6.32 -16.83
CA ALA A 164 12.85 5.15 -16.35
C ALA A 164 11.86 4.14 -15.78
N THR A 165 11.93 2.89 -16.23
CA THR A 165 11.20 1.77 -15.61
C THR A 165 12.16 0.99 -14.73
N ILE A 166 11.85 0.93 -13.46
CA ILE A 166 12.66 0.33 -12.40
C ILE A 166 11.98 -0.96 -11.93
N ILE A 167 12.77 -1.98 -11.66
CA ILE A 167 12.31 -3.26 -11.14
C ILE A 167 13.08 -3.64 -9.87
N THR A 168 12.43 -4.37 -8.96
CA THR A 168 13.04 -4.92 -7.74
C THR A 168 12.83 -6.44 -7.70
N PRO A 169 13.65 -7.22 -8.44
CA PRO A 169 13.39 -8.64 -8.65
C PRO A 169 13.65 -9.50 -7.41
N ASN A 170 14.60 -9.14 -6.56
CA ASN A 170 15.17 -10.01 -5.54
C ASN A 170 14.55 -9.84 -4.15
N HIS A 171 13.82 -8.76 -3.90
CA HIS A 171 13.27 -8.44 -2.57
C HIS A 171 11.76 -8.27 -2.60
N ARG A 172 11.12 -8.63 -1.49
CA ARG A 172 9.69 -8.44 -1.26
C ARG A 172 9.47 -7.76 0.10
N PRO A 173 8.44 -6.91 0.17
CA PRO A 173 7.58 -6.44 -0.91
C PRO A 173 8.30 -5.53 -1.91
N GLN A 174 7.78 -5.45 -3.14
CA GLN A 174 8.15 -4.42 -4.11
C GLN A 174 7.41 -3.14 -3.75
N MET A 175 8.12 -2.06 -3.49
CA MET A 175 7.51 -0.86 -2.90
C MET A 175 7.59 0.34 -3.83
N SER A 176 6.51 1.11 -3.88
CA SER A 176 6.44 2.34 -4.69
C SER A 176 5.72 3.46 -3.95
N THR A 177 6.22 4.70 -4.12
CA THR A 177 5.35 5.86 -3.96
C THR A 177 4.88 6.35 -5.31
N VAL A 178 3.61 6.76 -5.39
CA VAL A 178 2.95 7.16 -6.64
C VAL A 178 2.45 8.60 -6.50
N ARG A 179 2.71 9.41 -7.52
CA ARG A 179 2.22 10.79 -7.55
C ARG A 179 0.69 10.80 -7.57
N HIS A 180 0.09 11.78 -6.91
CA HIS A 180 -1.35 12.02 -6.98
C HIS A 180 -1.75 12.55 -8.36
N LYS A 181 -3.01 12.32 -8.75
CA LYS A 181 -3.60 12.74 -10.04
C LYS A 181 -2.92 12.14 -11.28
N VAL A 182 -2.29 10.99 -11.15
CA VAL A 182 -1.69 10.26 -12.28
C VAL A 182 -2.35 8.90 -12.54
N MET A 183 -3.11 8.40 -11.56
CA MET A 183 -3.89 7.17 -11.69
C MET A 183 -5.39 7.51 -11.67
N LYS A 184 -6.20 6.66 -12.28
CA LYS A 184 -7.67 6.77 -12.22
C LYS A 184 -8.16 6.19 -10.89
N GLU A 185 -9.16 6.84 -10.30
CA GLU A 185 -9.90 6.30 -9.15
C GLU A 185 -10.82 5.15 -9.55
#